data_da9791b079df09f81d39534ec24a47ac
#
_entry.id   da9791b079df09f81d39534ec24a47ac
#
_cell.length_a   1.000
_cell.length_b   1.000
_cell.length_c   1.000
_cell.angle_alpha   90.00
_cell.angle_beta   90.00
_cell.angle_gamma   90.00
#
_symmetry.space_group_name_H-M   'P 1'
#
loop_
_entity.id
_entity.type
_entity.pdbx_description
1 polymer ?
#
loop_
_entity_poly.entity_id
_entity_poly.type
_entity_poly.pdbx_seq_one_letter_code
_entity_poly.pdbx_strand_id
1 'polypeptide(L)'
;MKIKYLLGVAALAVSLSASALYAQATGTAAEAKAMLEKAVAELKANEAAALAKFNKADGGFRDRDLYVYCFDKATGTFTAHVNAALMGTDVKALKEKDGSPLGQKVFDAAKAGTITTISYNFPKPGGTEPVAKEAYVTAVGNQGCGVGYYK
;
A
#
# COMPACT_ATOMS: atom_id res chain seq x y z
N MET A 1 -58.07 -55.19 -7.61
CA MET A 1 -56.92 -54.91 -6.78
C MET A 1 -56.04 -53.89 -7.56
N LYS A 2 -56.14 -52.59 -7.20
CA LYS A 2 -55.47 -51.54 -7.95
C LYS A 2 -54.37 -50.97 -7.04
N ILE A 3 -53.11 -51.20 -7.37
CA ILE A 3 -51.94 -50.68 -6.65
C ILE A 3 -51.63 -49.30 -7.25
N LYS A 4 -51.73 -48.28 -6.42
CA LYS A 4 -51.33 -46.90 -6.81
C LYS A 4 -49.88 -46.68 -6.32
N TYR A 5 -48.97 -46.51 -7.28
CA TYR A 5 -47.61 -46.07 -7.03
C TYR A 5 -47.61 -44.53 -6.80
N LEU A 6 -47.25 -44.11 -5.59
CA LEU A 6 -46.93 -42.71 -5.30
C LEU A 6 -45.43 -42.49 -5.64
N LEU A 7 -45.21 -41.72 -6.71
CA LEU A 7 -43.88 -41.19 -6.98
C LEU A 7 -43.60 -39.95 -6.07
N GLY A 8 -42.72 -40.16 -5.12
CA GLY A 8 -42.18 -39.07 -4.31
C GLY A 8 -41.09 -38.31 -5.08
N VAL A 9 -41.34 -37.06 -5.45
CA VAL A 9 -40.34 -36.18 -6.00
C VAL A 9 -39.54 -35.53 -4.82
N ALA A 10 -38.31 -36.01 -4.63
CA ALA A 10 -37.38 -35.37 -3.69
C ALA A 10 -36.78 -34.10 -4.38
N ALA A 11 -37.21 -32.92 -3.95
CA ALA A 11 -36.62 -31.66 -4.35
C ALA A 11 -35.30 -31.48 -3.60
N LEU A 12 -34.16 -31.59 -4.28
CA LEU A 12 -32.87 -31.21 -3.76
C LEU A 12 -32.80 -29.64 -3.76
N ALA A 13 -32.90 -29.04 -2.59
CA ALA A 13 -32.61 -27.63 -2.41
C ALA A 13 -31.09 -27.43 -2.40
N VAL A 14 -30.55 -26.95 -3.52
CA VAL A 14 -29.16 -26.49 -3.60
C VAL A 14 -29.12 -25.09 -2.97
N SER A 15 -28.64 -25.01 -1.72
CA SER A 15 -28.34 -23.76 -1.07
C SER A 15 -27.05 -23.18 -1.68
N LEU A 16 -27.18 -22.22 -2.59
CA LEU A 16 -26.06 -21.37 -2.99
C LEU A 16 -25.67 -20.48 -1.80
N SER A 17 -24.61 -20.85 -1.11
CA SER A 17 -23.93 -19.99 -0.14
C SER A 17 -23.26 -18.87 -0.93
N ALA A 18 -23.92 -17.73 -1.05
CA ALA A 18 -23.29 -16.51 -1.52
C ALA A 18 -22.25 -16.07 -0.47
N SER A 19 -21.00 -16.47 -0.66
CA SER A 19 -19.89 -15.87 0.08
C SER A 19 -19.81 -14.42 -0.33
N ALA A 20 -20.34 -13.52 0.49
CA ALA A 20 -20.16 -12.09 0.33
C ALA A 20 -18.66 -11.82 0.41
N LEU A 21 -18.05 -11.50 -0.72
CA LEU A 21 -16.70 -10.95 -0.79
C LEU A 21 -16.77 -9.55 -0.16
N TYR A 22 -16.57 -9.49 1.15
CA TYR A 22 -16.34 -8.21 1.81
C TYR A 22 -15.03 -7.67 1.26
N ALA A 23 -15.10 -6.60 0.47
CA ALA A 23 -13.92 -5.88 0.03
C ALA A 23 -13.13 -5.49 1.29
N GLN A 24 -11.89 -5.96 1.40
CA GLN A 24 -11.04 -5.68 2.54
C GLN A 24 -10.78 -4.18 2.60
N ALA A 25 -11.13 -3.52 3.71
CA ALA A 25 -11.03 -2.06 3.85
C ALA A 25 -9.58 -1.55 3.85
N THR A 26 -8.62 -2.44 4.13
CA THR A 26 -7.18 -2.16 4.17
C THR A 26 -6.42 -3.05 3.20
N GLY A 27 -5.32 -2.55 2.68
CA GLY A 27 -4.40 -3.35 1.87
C GLY A 27 -3.57 -4.31 2.72
N THR A 28 -3.13 -5.40 2.11
CA THR A 28 -2.31 -6.44 2.74
C THR A 28 -0.82 -6.19 2.54
N ALA A 29 0.02 -6.88 3.32
CA ALA A 29 1.46 -6.91 3.15
C ALA A 29 1.88 -7.36 1.73
N ALA A 30 1.23 -8.39 1.19
CA ALA A 30 1.52 -8.90 -0.15
C ALA A 30 1.20 -7.87 -1.24
N GLU A 31 0.05 -7.19 -1.13
CA GLU A 31 -0.35 -6.13 -2.07
C GLU A 31 0.57 -4.91 -1.97
N ALA A 32 0.98 -4.52 -0.76
CA ALA A 32 1.95 -3.44 -0.56
C ALA A 32 3.30 -3.74 -1.22
N LYS A 33 3.80 -4.97 -1.05
CA LYS A 33 5.04 -5.41 -1.69
C LYS A 33 4.93 -5.43 -3.21
N ALA A 34 3.85 -5.98 -3.75
CA ALA A 34 3.60 -6.01 -5.19
C ALA A 34 3.49 -4.59 -5.79
N MET A 35 2.84 -3.66 -5.08
CA MET A 35 2.75 -2.25 -5.51
C MET A 35 4.14 -1.60 -5.53
N LEU A 36 5.00 -1.85 -4.54
CA LEU A 36 6.36 -1.32 -4.53
C LEU A 36 7.20 -1.91 -5.68
N GLU A 37 7.13 -3.22 -5.92
CA GLU A 37 7.85 -3.87 -7.02
C GLU A 37 7.43 -3.31 -8.38
N LYS A 38 6.14 -3.06 -8.57
CA LYS A 38 5.62 -2.37 -9.75
C LYS A 38 6.13 -0.93 -9.86
N ALA A 39 6.16 -0.18 -8.75
CA ALA A 39 6.72 1.17 -8.72
C ALA A 39 8.19 1.20 -9.08
N VAL A 40 8.98 0.23 -8.62
CA VAL A 40 10.40 0.05 -8.98
C VAL A 40 10.57 -0.15 -10.49
N ALA A 41 9.71 -0.96 -11.12
CA ALA A 41 9.76 -1.18 -12.57
C ALA A 41 9.46 0.10 -13.36
N GLU A 42 8.45 0.89 -12.95
CA GLU A 42 8.12 2.18 -13.57
C GLU A 42 9.26 3.20 -13.42
N LEU A 43 9.85 3.30 -12.23
CA LEU A 43 10.99 4.20 -11.98
C LEU A 43 12.21 3.86 -12.84
N LYS A 44 12.50 2.58 -13.03
CA LYS A 44 13.57 2.12 -13.91
C LYS A 44 13.30 2.44 -15.39
N ALA A 45 12.06 2.41 -15.79
CA ALA A 45 11.66 2.72 -17.16
C ALA A 45 11.71 4.23 -17.46
N ASN A 46 11.12 5.04 -16.58
CA ASN A 46 11.14 6.51 -16.68
C ASN A 46 10.75 7.14 -15.33
N GLU A 47 11.73 7.67 -14.61
CA GLU A 47 11.54 8.25 -13.28
C GLU A 47 10.49 9.37 -13.26
N ALA A 48 10.59 10.34 -14.17
CA ALA A 48 9.69 11.49 -14.19
C ALA A 48 8.23 11.07 -14.47
N ALA A 49 8.02 10.17 -15.41
CA ALA A 49 6.70 9.63 -15.72
C ALA A 49 6.14 8.80 -14.55
N ALA A 50 6.98 8.01 -13.88
CA ALA A 50 6.59 7.22 -12.70
C ALA A 50 6.12 8.12 -11.55
N LEU A 51 6.91 9.13 -11.18
CA LEU A 51 6.57 10.08 -10.13
C LEU A 51 5.25 10.83 -10.44
N ALA A 52 5.03 11.19 -11.72
CA ALA A 52 3.78 11.82 -12.14
C ALA A 52 2.57 10.87 -11.94
N LYS A 53 2.71 9.56 -12.25
CA LYS A 53 1.67 8.55 -11.99
C LYS A 53 1.39 8.38 -10.50
N PHE A 54 2.43 8.32 -9.66
CA PHE A 54 2.28 8.16 -8.22
C PHE A 54 1.54 9.33 -7.59
N ASN A 55 1.87 10.55 -7.98
CA ASN A 55 1.23 11.76 -7.48
C ASN A 55 -0.23 11.92 -7.95
N LYS A 56 -0.57 11.40 -9.13
CA LYS A 56 -1.95 11.40 -9.65
C LYS A 56 -2.77 10.21 -9.17
N ALA A 57 -2.16 9.29 -8.43
CA ALA A 57 -2.76 8.01 -8.04
C ALA A 57 -3.21 7.17 -9.25
N ASP A 58 -2.52 7.31 -10.38
CA ASP A 58 -2.80 6.65 -11.64
C ASP A 58 -2.16 5.27 -11.71
N GLY A 59 -2.70 4.39 -12.54
CA GLY A 59 -2.07 3.10 -12.85
C GLY A 59 -1.99 2.12 -11.68
N GLY A 60 -2.82 2.27 -10.64
CA GLY A 60 -2.87 1.36 -9.50
C GLY A 60 -1.74 1.56 -8.48
N PHE A 61 -1.21 2.78 -8.37
CA PHE A 61 -0.24 3.18 -7.35
C PHE A 61 -0.88 3.80 -6.10
N ARG A 62 -2.21 3.76 -6.05
CA ARG A 62 -3.03 3.98 -4.87
C ARG A 62 -4.20 3.00 -4.90
N ASP A 63 -4.36 2.22 -3.83
CA ASP A 63 -5.48 1.30 -3.68
C ASP A 63 -5.87 1.23 -2.21
N ARG A 64 -7.11 1.61 -1.89
CA ARG A 64 -7.61 1.71 -0.51
C ARG A 64 -6.69 2.60 0.33
N ASP A 65 -5.98 2.04 1.31
CA ASP A 65 -5.00 2.73 2.16
C ASP A 65 -3.53 2.51 1.73
N LEU A 66 -3.30 1.71 0.67
CA LEU A 66 -1.98 1.56 0.06
C LEU A 66 -1.68 2.73 -0.89
N TYR A 67 -0.48 3.23 -0.83
CA TYR A 67 0.04 4.24 -1.76
C TYR A 67 1.56 4.22 -1.83
N VAL A 68 2.08 4.59 -2.99
CA VAL A 68 3.52 4.80 -3.16
C VAL A 68 3.89 6.18 -2.62
N TYR A 69 4.95 6.25 -1.83
CA TYR A 69 5.64 7.51 -1.52
C TYR A 69 7.09 7.42 -1.97
N CYS A 70 7.66 8.54 -2.41
CA CYS A 70 9.06 8.64 -2.81
C CYS A 70 9.69 9.93 -2.31
N PHE A 71 11.00 9.90 -2.18
CA PHE A 71 11.83 11.05 -1.84
C PHE A 71 13.17 10.97 -2.58
N ASP A 72 13.72 12.12 -2.91
CA ASP A 72 15.04 12.24 -3.50
C ASP A 72 16.12 11.89 -2.48
N LYS A 73 17.01 10.98 -2.82
CA LYS A 73 18.08 10.49 -1.92
C LYS A 73 19.20 11.50 -1.68
N ALA A 74 19.41 12.45 -2.58
CA ALA A 74 20.43 13.47 -2.42
C ALA A 74 19.97 14.59 -1.47
N THR A 75 18.71 14.99 -1.57
CA THR A 75 18.16 16.12 -0.81
C THR A 75 17.29 15.71 0.38
N GLY A 76 16.70 14.51 0.35
CA GLY A 76 15.67 14.07 1.30
C GLY A 76 14.27 14.59 0.98
N THR A 77 14.09 15.33 -0.10
CA THR A 77 12.82 15.99 -0.43
C THR A 77 11.79 14.98 -0.95
N PHE A 78 10.55 15.02 -0.42
CA PHE A 78 9.46 14.21 -0.95
C PHE A 78 9.14 14.57 -2.39
N THR A 79 9.16 13.57 -3.26
CA THR A 79 8.88 13.65 -4.70
C THR A 79 7.54 13.00 -5.08
N ALA A 80 7.02 12.11 -4.22
CA ALA A 80 5.66 11.55 -4.34
C ALA A 80 5.08 11.24 -2.95
N HIS A 81 3.84 11.67 -2.71
CA HIS A 81 3.07 11.35 -1.51
C HIS A 81 1.58 11.66 -1.69
N VAL A 82 0.68 10.85 -1.08
CA VAL A 82 -0.79 11.12 -1.12
C VAL A 82 -1.19 12.35 -0.32
N ASN A 83 -0.43 12.70 0.72
CA ASN A 83 -0.61 13.93 1.46
C ASN A 83 0.19 15.05 0.78
N ALA A 84 -0.51 15.96 0.12
CA ALA A 84 0.10 17.08 -0.59
C ALA A 84 0.94 18.02 0.32
N ALA A 85 0.61 18.08 1.62
CA ALA A 85 1.37 18.90 2.57
C ALA A 85 2.79 18.39 2.83
N LEU A 86 3.08 17.13 2.52
CA LEU A 86 4.43 16.57 2.62
C LEU A 86 5.27 16.77 1.36
N MET A 87 4.64 17.07 0.23
CA MET A 87 5.37 17.31 -1.02
C MET A 87 6.36 18.47 -0.88
N GLY A 88 7.60 18.24 -1.28
CA GLY A 88 8.66 19.24 -1.19
C GLY A 88 9.27 19.43 0.20
N THR A 89 8.77 18.73 1.24
CA THR A 89 9.38 18.74 2.57
C THR A 89 10.46 17.67 2.72
N ASP A 90 11.36 17.82 3.70
CA ASP A 90 12.40 16.83 3.98
C ASP A 90 11.81 15.61 4.71
N VAL A 91 11.95 14.43 4.12
CA VAL A 91 11.52 13.17 4.74
C VAL A 91 12.14 12.96 6.12
N LYS A 92 13.39 13.36 6.33
CA LYS A 92 14.12 13.19 7.60
C LYS A 92 13.52 14.02 8.74
N ALA A 93 12.75 15.06 8.41
CA ALA A 93 12.06 15.88 9.41
C ALA A 93 10.81 15.20 10.00
N LEU A 94 10.29 14.13 9.36
CA LEU A 94 9.13 13.41 9.87
C LEU A 94 9.41 12.74 11.21
N LYS A 95 8.45 12.91 12.13
CA LYS A 95 8.46 12.26 13.44
C LYS A 95 7.15 11.52 13.68
N GLU A 96 7.21 10.47 14.48
CA GLU A 96 6.01 9.87 15.08
C GLU A 96 5.42 10.83 16.13
N LYS A 97 4.21 10.55 16.62
CA LYS A 97 3.53 11.38 17.62
C LYS A 97 4.30 11.46 18.95
N ASP A 98 5.09 10.43 19.26
CA ASP A 98 5.96 10.37 20.44
C ASP A 98 7.32 11.08 20.25
N GLY A 99 7.57 11.66 19.07
CA GLY A 99 8.81 12.34 18.71
C GLY A 99 9.89 11.43 18.10
N SER A 100 9.65 10.13 17.96
CA SER A 100 10.61 9.20 17.34
C SER A 100 10.94 9.61 15.91
N PRO A 101 12.20 9.45 15.44
CA PRO A 101 12.67 9.94 14.15
C PRO A 101 12.22 9.02 13.00
N LEU A 102 10.92 9.01 12.67
CA LEU A 102 10.34 8.20 11.60
C LEU A 102 11.05 8.44 10.27
N GLY A 103 11.20 9.70 9.88
CA GLY A 103 11.74 10.05 8.57
C GLY A 103 13.18 9.62 8.37
N GLN A 104 14.01 9.72 9.40
CA GLN A 104 15.37 9.21 9.35
C GLN A 104 15.38 7.69 9.18
N LYS A 105 14.52 6.96 9.91
CA LYS A 105 14.36 5.50 9.76
C LYS A 105 13.98 5.11 8.33
N VAL A 106 13.03 5.83 7.73
CA VAL A 106 12.60 5.63 6.33
C VAL A 106 13.76 5.90 5.37
N PHE A 107 14.47 7.01 5.56
CA PHE A 107 15.58 7.42 4.70
C PHE A 107 16.71 6.39 4.71
N ASP A 108 17.08 5.89 5.88
CA ASP A 108 18.16 4.90 6.06
C ASP A 108 17.78 3.51 5.55
N ALA A 109 16.50 3.17 5.60
CA ALA A 109 15.97 1.91 5.07
C ALA A 109 15.99 1.85 3.54
N ALA A 110 16.00 2.99 2.84
CA ALA A 110 16.00 3.05 1.38
C ALA A 110 17.39 2.74 0.81
N LYS A 111 17.62 1.45 0.56
CA LYS A 111 18.89 0.91 -0.01
C LYS A 111 18.63 0.33 -1.39
N ALA A 112 19.54 0.59 -2.33
CA ALA A 112 19.47 0.07 -3.69
C ALA A 112 19.57 -1.47 -3.70
N GLY A 113 18.71 -2.11 -4.49
CA GLY A 113 18.72 -3.57 -4.67
C GLY A 113 18.18 -4.38 -3.48
N THR A 114 17.70 -3.73 -2.42
CA THR A 114 17.19 -4.40 -1.23
C THR A 114 15.83 -3.79 -0.85
N ILE A 115 14.84 -4.63 -0.56
CA ILE A 115 13.59 -4.22 0.07
C ILE A 115 13.73 -4.42 1.58
N THR A 116 13.72 -3.32 2.32
CA THR A 116 13.79 -3.32 3.79
C THR A 116 12.39 -3.14 4.37
N THR A 117 12.03 -3.89 5.41
CA THR A 117 10.78 -3.71 6.15
C THR A 117 11.02 -2.85 7.37
N ILE A 118 10.18 -1.83 7.58
CA ILE A 118 10.19 -0.98 8.78
C ILE A 118 8.81 -0.92 9.41
N SER A 119 8.76 -0.79 10.74
CA SER A 119 7.52 -0.62 11.51
C SER A 119 7.52 0.75 12.18
N TYR A 120 6.36 1.40 12.20
CA TYR A 120 6.13 2.72 12.78
C TYR A 120 4.63 2.97 13.00
N ASN A 121 4.28 4.08 13.63
CA ASN A 121 2.89 4.51 13.74
C ASN A 121 2.64 5.71 12.82
N PHE A 122 1.58 5.66 12.02
CA PHE A 122 1.22 6.74 11.11
C PHE A 122 -0.29 6.83 10.91
N PRO A 123 -0.86 8.03 10.76
CA PRO A 123 -2.28 8.15 10.46
C PRO A 123 -2.66 7.51 9.12
N LYS A 124 -3.84 6.90 9.06
CA LYS A 124 -4.42 6.48 7.78
C LYS A 124 -4.72 7.70 6.90
N PRO A 125 -4.77 7.56 5.56
CA PRO A 125 -5.17 8.64 4.67
C PRO A 125 -6.50 9.28 5.11
N GLY A 126 -6.49 10.60 5.32
CA GLY A 126 -7.65 11.35 5.84
C GLY A 126 -7.90 11.26 7.35
N GLY A 127 -7.11 10.47 8.08
CA GLY A 127 -7.17 10.36 9.54
C GLY A 127 -6.11 11.20 10.24
N THR A 128 -6.23 11.33 11.56
CA THR A 128 -5.27 12.05 12.42
C THR A 128 -4.63 11.15 13.49
N GLU A 129 -5.30 10.06 13.85
CA GLU A 129 -4.82 9.14 14.88
C GLU A 129 -3.78 8.17 14.31
N PRO A 130 -2.60 8.04 14.97
CA PRO A 130 -1.57 7.09 14.58
C PRO A 130 -2.04 5.64 14.74
N VAL A 131 -1.82 4.84 13.72
CA VAL A 131 -2.12 3.40 13.70
C VAL A 131 -0.85 2.64 13.34
N ALA A 132 -0.67 1.44 13.89
CA ALA A 132 0.48 0.60 13.59
C ALA A 132 0.56 0.28 12.09
N LYS A 133 1.70 0.60 11.50
CA LYS A 133 1.98 0.47 10.07
C LYS A 133 3.31 -0.21 9.86
N GLU A 134 3.40 -1.03 8.83
CA GLU A 134 4.67 -1.49 8.27
C GLU A 134 4.82 -0.98 6.85
N ALA A 135 6.05 -0.75 6.42
CA ALA A 135 6.34 -0.39 5.05
C ALA A 135 7.53 -1.18 4.50
N TYR A 136 7.40 -1.54 3.24
CA TYR A 136 8.50 -1.98 2.41
C TYR A 136 9.14 -0.75 1.79
N VAL A 137 10.46 -0.63 1.91
CA VAL A 137 11.23 0.53 1.45
C VAL A 137 12.44 0.07 0.64
N THR A 138 12.72 0.74 -0.47
CA THR A 138 13.89 0.49 -1.32
C THR A 138 14.37 1.77 -1.98
N ALA A 139 15.51 1.72 -2.67
CA ALA A 139 15.97 2.81 -3.53
C ALA A 139 16.14 2.36 -4.98
N VAL A 140 15.80 3.24 -5.92
CA VAL A 140 15.95 3.07 -7.36
C VAL A 140 16.48 4.37 -7.95
N GLY A 141 17.67 4.32 -8.57
CA GLY A 141 18.32 5.56 -9.03
C GLY A 141 18.51 6.51 -7.85
N ASN A 142 18.03 7.74 -8.00
CA ASN A 142 18.09 8.75 -6.95
C ASN A 142 16.83 8.79 -6.05
N GLN A 143 15.88 7.88 -6.24
CA GLN A 143 14.63 7.84 -5.47
C GLN A 143 14.69 6.77 -4.38
N GLY A 144 14.40 7.16 -3.13
CA GLY A 144 13.98 6.25 -2.08
C GLY A 144 12.46 6.16 -2.11
N CYS A 145 11.89 4.96 -2.22
CA CYS A 145 10.45 4.78 -2.30
C CYS A 145 9.96 3.70 -1.34
N GLY A 146 8.70 3.80 -0.94
CA GLY A 146 8.07 2.79 -0.11
C GLY A 146 6.57 2.70 -0.31
N VAL A 147 6.02 1.56 0.14
CA VAL A 147 4.58 1.33 0.27
C VAL A 147 4.34 0.72 1.64
N GLY A 148 3.44 1.34 2.41
CA GLY A 148 3.08 0.88 3.74
C GLY A 148 1.68 0.30 3.80
N TYR A 149 1.47 -0.67 4.69
CA TYR A 149 0.17 -1.25 5.02
C TYR A 149 -0.07 -1.18 6.54
N TYR A 150 -1.34 -1.10 6.96
CA TYR A 150 -1.73 -1.04 8.36
C TYR A 150 -1.98 -2.45 8.90
N LYS A 151 -1.60 -2.68 10.16
CA LYS A 151 -1.81 -3.96 10.86
C LYS A 151 -3.21 -4.10 11.41
#